data_17e5cdc7bf5633203cf74b069a3d135d
#
_entry.id   17e5cdc7bf5633203cf74b069a3d135d
#
_cell.length_a   1.000
_cell.length_b   1.000
_cell.length_c   1.000
_cell.angle_alpha   90.00
_cell.angle_beta   90.00
_cell.angle_gamma   90.00
#
_symmetry.space_group_name_H-M   'P 1'
#
loop_
_entity.id
_entity.type
_entity.pdbx_description
1 polymer ?
#
loop_
_entity_poly.entity_id
_entity_poly.type
_entity_poly.pdbx_seq_one_letter_code
_entity_poly.pdbx_strand_id
1 'polypeptide(L)'
;YLPLLEKDIQSNVKTALKQVEIFKGSKSYKSIFNTNEKNKDILIKLSLNSGYPFNLEFNDSGIFIDDNLIDSVHYGFCNSYSQDQRSLIEKVVFDGFQKDEILVIYGKNFESYISYLRLNFPFASFAEITSSNYDEFVTQVLNIQESKGRKNAIQALDKDTNLVFLPRKNQNLRKIFIILDYRDAKAVVPILKNYVLDFPIYATNDLLYGITDPKKILDFEGLFFPLDSKTISLFMSQDLKTGTLKDEFNKSILKDMLFQQKLNDAGIKKSYIKTALSDIEFDLNSCNERIVSISPVGNS
;
A
#
# COMPACT_ATOMS: atom_id res chain seq x y z
N TYR A 1 -10.49 -12.28 29.26
CA TYR A 1 -11.08 -12.56 27.92
C TYR A 1 -10.10 -13.24 26.96
N LEU A 2 -8.82 -12.87 26.96
CA LEU A 2 -7.77 -13.51 26.14
C LEU A 2 -7.74 -15.05 26.19
N PRO A 3 -7.93 -15.72 27.37
CA PRO A 3 -7.92 -17.18 27.45
C PRO A 3 -9.09 -17.88 26.75
N LEU A 4 -10.14 -17.14 26.38
CA LEU A 4 -11.35 -17.69 25.71
C LEU A 4 -11.23 -17.68 24.19
N LEU A 5 -10.18 -17.04 23.65
CA LEU A 5 -9.93 -16.97 22.22
C LEU A 5 -9.10 -18.16 21.74
N GLU A 6 -9.28 -18.58 20.49
CA GLU A 6 -8.41 -19.57 19.87
C GLU A 6 -6.93 -19.12 19.90
N LYS A 7 -6.00 -20.08 19.94
CA LYS A 7 -4.56 -19.78 20.16
C LYS A 7 -3.97 -18.82 19.12
N ASP A 8 -4.40 -18.94 17.89
CA ASP A 8 -3.91 -18.09 16.78
C ASP A 8 -4.39 -16.64 16.95
N ILE A 9 -5.65 -16.47 17.35
CA ILE A 9 -6.24 -15.17 17.67
C ILE A 9 -5.54 -14.55 18.88
N GLN A 10 -5.24 -15.35 19.91
CA GLN A 10 -4.46 -14.87 21.06
C GLN A 10 -3.08 -14.36 20.65
N SER A 11 -2.42 -15.04 19.71
CA SER A 11 -1.11 -14.61 19.21
C SER A 11 -1.19 -13.26 18.50
N ASN A 12 -2.18 -13.10 17.63
CA ASN A 12 -2.41 -11.86 16.88
C ASN A 12 -2.76 -10.69 17.81
N VAL A 13 -3.65 -10.90 18.77
CA VAL A 13 -4.00 -9.89 19.79
C VAL A 13 -2.77 -9.51 20.63
N LYS A 14 -1.95 -10.48 21.05
CA LYS A 14 -0.71 -10.20 21.80
C LYS A 14 0.29 -9.40 20.96
N THR A 15 0.39 -9.70 19.68
CA THR A 15 1.27 -8.97 18.75
C THR A 15 0.81 -7.53 18.58
N ALA A 16 -0.49 -7.32 18.41
CA ALA A 16 -1.05 -5.98 18.32
C ALA A 16 -0.91 -5.18 19.61
N LEU A 17 -1.18 -5.81 20.75
CA LEU A 17 -0.98 -5.16 22.05
C LEU A 17 0.49 -4.78 22.28
N LYS A 18 1.45 -5.55 21.75
CA LYS A 18 2.88 -5.16 21.77
C LYS A 18 3.16 -3.93 20.90
N GLN A 19 2.51 -3.80 19.77
CA GLN A 19 2.63 -2.59 18.92
C GLN A 19 2.07 -1.37 19.62
N VAL A 20 0.98 -1.54 20.39
CA VAL A 20 0.38 -0.50 21.24
C VAL A 20 1.21 -0.22 22.52
N GLU A 21 2.25 -1.00 22.83
CA GLU A 21 3.15 -0.72 23.98
C GLU A 21 3.85 0.65 23.94
N ILE A 22 3.88 1.30 22.77
CA ILE A 22 4.25 2.71 22.63
C ILE A 22 3.43 3.60 23.59
N PHE A 23 2.22 3.19 23.93
CA PHE A 23 1.31 3.89 24.84
C PHE A 23 1.51 3.58 26.33
N LYS A 24 2.47 2.74 26.70
CA LYS A 24 2.71 2.37 28.13
C LYS A 24 3.01 3.54 29.07
N GLY A 25 3.34 4.70 28.55
CA GLY A 25 3.51 5.91 29.35
C GLY A 25 2.23 6.70 29.64
N SER A 26 1.11 6.41 28.97
CA SER A 26 -0.18 7.07 29.18
C SER A 26 -1.03 6.27 30.16
N LYS A 27 -1.47 6.90 31.24
CA LYS A 27 -1.98 6.24 32.45
C LYS A 27 -3.28 5.45 32.34
N SER A 28 -3.99 5.39 31.26
CA SER A 28 -5.11 4.47 31.05
C SER A 28 -5.69 4.53 29.63
N TYR A 29 -5.91 3.37 29.05
CA TYR A 29 -6.77 3.22 27.88
C TYR A 29 -7.92 2.26 28.27
N LYS A 30 -9.12 2.58 27.81
CA LYS A 30 -10.24 1.63 27.84
C LYS A 30 -10.20 0.83 26.57
N SER A 31 -10.16 -0.49 26.67
CA SER A 31 -10.31 -1.38 25.53
C SER A 31 -11.71 -1.99 25.53
N ILE A 32 -12.40 -1.88 24.41
CA ILE A 32 -13.66 -2.57 24.16
C ILE A 32 -13.37 -3.61 23.10
N PHE A 33 -13.56 -4.88 23.43
CA PHE A 33 -13.40 -5.99 22.49
C PHE A 33 -14.76 -6.32 21.86
N ASN A 34 -14.85 -6.17 20.54
CA ASN A 34 -15.93 -6.77 19.77
C ASN A 34 -15.35 -7.92 18.95
N THR A 35 -15.86 -9.13 19.20
CA THR A 35 -15.51 -10.30 18.39
C THR A 35 -16.68 -10.65 17.50
N ASN A 36 -16.45 -10.75 16.22
CA ASN A 36 -17.41 -11.33 15.29
C ASN A 36 -17.03 -12.80 15.08
N GLU A 37 -17.71 -13.73 15.80
CA GLU A 37 -17.39 -15.16 15.79
C GLU A 37 -17.50 -15.82 14.41
N LYS A 38 -18.24 -15.22 13.47
CA LYS A 38 -18.44 -15.80 12.14
C LYS A 38 -17.27 -15.63 11.18
N ASN A 39 -16.44 -14.59 11.34
CA ASN A 39 -15.44 -14.19 10.33
C ASN A 39 -13.98 -14.20 10.84
N LYS A 40 -13.73 -14.64 12.08
CA LYS A 40 -12.41 -14.54 12.74
C LYS A 40 -11.83 -13.11 12.80
N ASP A 41 -12.63 -12.09 12.50
CA ASP A 41 -12.24 -10.71 12.59
C ASP A 41 -12.40 -10.22 14.02
N ILE A 42 -11.35 -9.63 14.57
CA ILE A 42 -11.39 -9.03 15.91
C ILE A 42 -11.24 -7.53 15.75
N LEU A 43 -12.26 -6.80 16.15
CA LEU A 43 -12.20 -5.36 16.28
C LEU A 43 -11.89 -4.99 17.72
N ILE A 44 -10.76 -4.33 17.96
CA ILE A 44 -10.42 -3.76 19.27
C ILE A 44 -10.56 -2.24 19.16
N LYS A 45 -11.58 -1.72 19.84
CA LYS A 45 -11.69 -0.27 20.04
C LYS A 45 -10.81 0.12 21.23
N LEU A 46 -9.80 0.92 20.96
CA LEU A 46 -8.95 1.51 21.99
C LEU A 46 -9.33 2.99 22.12
N SER A 47 -9.61 3.42 23.35
CA SER A 47 -9.73 4.84 23.64
C SER A 47 -8.62 5.27 24.56
N LEU A 48 -7.89 6.30 24.19
CA LEU A 48 -6.94 6.97 25.04
C LEU A 48 -7.70 7.80 26.11
N ASN A 49 -7.05 8.16 27.20
CA ASN A 49 -7.67 8.87 28.34
C ASN A 49 -8.44 10.14 28.00
N SER A 50 -8.10 10.79 26.88
CA SER A 50 -8.75 11.98 26.36
C SER A 50 -10.02 11.69 25.56
N GLY A 51 -10.47 10.43 25.49
CA GLY A 51 -11.63 10.06 24.68
C GLY A 51 -11.35 9.87 23.21
N TYR A 52 -10.07 9.75 22.82
CA TYR A 52 -9.66 9.52 21.43
C TYR A 52 -9.77 8.02 21.07
N PRO A 53 -10.81 7.57 20.39
CA PRO A 53 -10.96 6.18 19.99
C PRO A 53 -10.18 5.91 18.70
N PHE A 54 -9.60 4.74 18.58
CA PHE A 54 -9.13 4.19 17.31
C PHE A 54 -9.45 2.69 17.24
N ASN A 55 -9.56 2.18 16.04
CA ASN A 55 -9.92 0.80 15.81
C ASN A 55 -8.66 0.01 15.38
N LEU A 56 -8.46 -1.15 16.00
CA LEU A 56 -7.54 -2.16 15.52
C LEU A 56 -8.37 -3.30 14.94
N GLU A 57 -8.26 -3.50 13.65
CA GLU A 57 -8.88 -4.62 12.96
C GLU A 57 -7.87 -5.73 12.75
N PHE A 58 -8.27 -6.95 13.11
CA PHE A 58 -7.50 -8.17 12.87
C PHE A 58 -8.28 -9.03 11.90
N ASN A 59 -7.66 -9.37 10.82
CA ASN A 59 -8.19 -10.35 9.87
C ASN A 59 -7.09 -11.29 9.40
N ASP A 60 -7.41 -12.26 8.55
CA ASP A 60 -6.45 -13.21 8.01
C ASP A 60 -5.27 -12.55 7.28
N SER A 61 -5.41 -11.31 6.85
CA SER A 61 -4.37 -10.51 6.18
C SER A 61 -3.46 -9.74 7.14
N GLY A 62 -3.74 -9.75 8.44
CA GLY A 62 -2.95 -9.11 9.48
C GLY A 62 -3.68 -8.03 10.29
N ILE A 63 -2.89 -7.07 10.82
CA ILE A 63 -3.40 -6.00 11.67
C ILE A 63 -3.60 -4.76 10.83
N PHE A 64 -4.78 -4.15 10.93
CA PHE A 64 -5.10 -2.86 10.32
C PHE A 64 -5.41 -1.86 11.42
N ILE A 65 -4.90 -0.65 11.27
CA ILE A 65 -5.26 0.47 12.12
C ILE A 65 -6.19 1.35 11.31
N ASP A 66 -7.44 1.42 11.75
CA ASP A 66 -8.38 2.41 11.26
C ASP A 66 -8.29 3.64 12.15
N ASP A 67 -7.64 4.65 11.64
CA ASP A 67 -7.49 5.97 12.26
C ASP A 67 -8.53 6.97 11.76
N ASN A 68 -9.50 6.52 10.96
CA ASN A 68 -10.61 7.31 10.49
C ASN A 68 -11.73 7.36 11.53
N LEU A 69 -11.82 8.47 12.25
CA LEU A 69 -12.77 8.67 13.33
C LEU A 69 -13.92 9.57 12.88
N ILE A 70 -14.79 9.02 12.06
CA ILE A 70 -15.95 9.73 11.49
C ILE A 70 -16.92 10.24 12.58
N ASP A 71 -16.96 9.61 13.76
CA ASP A 71 -17.93 9.92 14.81
C ASP A 71 -17.48 10.98 15.83
N SER A 72 -16.20 11.38 15.85
CA SER A 72 -15.72 12.41 16.78
C SER A 72 -15.21 13.63 16.03
N VAL A 73 -16.07 14.57 15.81
CA VAL A 73 -15.98 15.73 14.91
C VAL A 73 -14.74 16.64 15.11
N HIS A 74 -13.92 16.45 16.13
CA HIS A 74 -12.95 17.49 16.47
C HIS A 74 -11.48 17.05 16.71
N TYR A 75 -11.13 15.77 16.64
CA TYR A 75 -9.79 15.36 17.12
C TYR A 75 -9.08 14.30 16.26
N GLY A 76 -9.51 14.03 15.03
CA GLY A 76 -8.98 12.97 14.19
C GLY A 76 -8.42 13.44 12.85
N PHE A 77 -7.96 12.50 12.05
CA PHE A 77 -7.66 12.74 10.65
C PHE A 77 -8.94 12.75 9.82
N CYS A 78 -8.96 13.56 8.76
CA CYS A 78 -10.11 13.64 7.84
C CYS A 78 -10.33 12.33 7.07
N ASN A 79 -9.22 11.65 6.77
CA ASN A 79 -9.22 10.35 6.11
C ASN A 79 -8.25 9.41 6.82
N SER A 80 -8.41 8.10 6.65
CA SER A 80 -7.38 7.15 7.05
C SER A 80 -6.11 7.34 6.20
N TYR A 81 -4.97 6.96 6.73
CA TYR A 81 -3.70 7.03 6.00
C TYR A 81 -3.76 6.26 4.66
N SER A 82 -4.41 5.11 4.66
CA SER A 82 -4.62 4.31 3.47
C SER A 82 -5.51 5.01 2.43
N GLN A 83 -6.53 5.75 2.86
CA GLN A 83 -7.39 6.53 1.97
C GLN A 83 -6.63 7.69 1.33
N ASP A 84 -5.85 8.45 2.11
CA ASP A 84 -5.02 9.54 1.60
C ASP A 84 -4.03 9.04 0.55
N GLN A 85 -3.37 7.90 0.81
CA GLN A 85 -2.45 7.29 -0.13
C GLN A 85 -3.12 6.83 -1.43
N ARG A 86 -4.28 6.15 -1.31
CA ARG A 86 -5.05 5.70 -2.48
C ARG A 86 -5.52 6.87 -3.32
N SER A 87 -6.10 7.87 -2.68
CA SER A 87 -6.60 9.07 -3.35
C SER A 87 -5.49 9.79 -4.13
N LEU A 88 -4.30 9.91 -3.55
CA LEU A 88 -3.16 10.52 -4.20
C LEU A 88 -2.68 9.71 -5.41
N ILE A 89 -2.49 8.39 -5.24
CA ILE A 89 -1.96 7.55 -6.33
C ILE A 89 -2.96 7.42 -7.47
N GLU A 90 -4.25 7.31 -7.17
CA GLU A 90 -5.32 7.30 -8.17
C GLU A 90 -5.30 8.58 -9.01
N LYS A 91 -5.23 9.74 -8.36
CA LYS A 91 -5.12 11.01 -9.05
C LYS A 91 -3.91 11.06 -9.99
N VAL A 92 -2.73 10.63 -9.54
CA VAL A 92 -1.52 10.69 -10.36
C VAL A 92 -1.53 9.65 -11.48
N VAL A 93 -2.11 8.47 -11.24
CA VAL A 93 -2.16 7.40 -12.25
C VAL A 93 -3.19 7.69 -13.32
N PHE A 94 -4.41 8.08 -12.94
CA PHE A 94 -5.56 8.12 -13.87
C PHE A 94 -5.87 9.51 -14.43
N ASP A 95 -5.32 10.59 -13.87
CA ASP A 95 -5.62 11.94 -14.33
C ASP A 95 -5.05 12.19 -15.74
N GLY A 96 -5.93 12.67 -16.63
CA GLY A 96 -5.57 13.10 -17.99
C GLY A 96 -5.27 11.99 -19.00
N PHE A 97 -5.54 10.71 -18.67
CA PHE A 97 -5.26 9.58 -19.57
C PHE A 97 -6.49 9.07 -20.34
N GLN A 98 -6.23 8.49 -21.51
CA GLN A 98 -7.24 7.95 -22.41
C GLN A 98 -7.29 6.42 -22.34
N LYS A 99 -8.17 5.83 -23.14
CA LYS A 99 -8.34 4.39 -23.23
C LYS A 99 -7.04 3.69 -23.62
N ASP A 100 -6.76 2.56 -22.94
CA ASP A 100 -5.62 1.66 -23.18
C ASP A 100 -4.22 2.26 -22.89
N GLU A 101 -4.14 3.43 -22.26
CA GLU A 101 -2.87 4.05 -21.87
C GLU A 101 -2.39 3.59 -20.46
N ILE A 102 -3.29 3.01 -19.68
CA ILE A 102 -3.01 2.55 -18.32
C ILE A 102 -3.28 1.05 -18.19
N LEU A 103 -2.31 0.31 -17.72
CA LEU A 103 -2.45 -1.11 -17.36
C LEU A 103 -2.40 -1.25 -15.84
N VAL A 104 -3.47 -1.79 -15.25
CA VAL A 104 -3.55 -2.16 -13.84
C VAL A 104 -3.29 -3.65 -13.70
N ILE A 105 -2.21 -4.03 -13.00
CA ILE A 105 -1.88 -5.43 -12.67
C ILE A 105 -2.21 -5.65 -11.21
N TYR A 106 -3.02 -6.67 -10.91
CA TYR A 106 -3.50 -6.87 -9.56
C TYR A 106 -3.55 -8.35 -9.15
N GLY A 107 -3.51 -8.57 -7.84
CA GLY A 107 -3.71 -9.88 -7.21
C GLY A 107 -5.16 -10.09 -6.77
N LYS A 108 -5.58 -11.34 -6.69
CA LYS A 108 -6.95 -11.74 -6.30
C LYS A 108 -7.43 -11.11 -4.99
N ASN A 109 -6.53 -10.89 -4.04
CA ASN A 109 -6.86 -10.34 -2.73
C ASN A 109 -7.36 -8.88 -2.77
N PHE A 110 -7.22 -8.20 -3.91
CA PHE A 110 -7.56 -6.78 -4.09
C PHE A 110 -8.85 -6.56 -4.90
N GLU A 111 -9.66 -7.60 -5.14
CA GLU A 111 -10.83 -7.53 -6.02
C GLU A 111 -11.85 -6.45 -5.61
N SER A 112 -12.03 -6.18 -4.31
CA SER A 112 -12.93 -5.10 -3.86
C SER A 112 -12.44 -3.72 -4.30
N TYR A 113 -11.13 -3.46 -4.19
CA TYR A 113 -10.53 -2.21 -4.65
C TYR A 113 -10.52 -2.12 -6.18
N ILE A 114 -10.27 -3.22 -6.86
CA ILE A 114 -10.32 -3.29 -8.33
C ILE A 114 -11.73 -3.04 -8.87
N SER A 115 -12.75 -3.56 -8.20
CA SER A 115 -14.15 -3.29 -8.58
C SER A 115 -14.49 -1.80 -8.50
N TYR A 116 -14.00 -1.12 -7.46
CA TYR A 116 -14.10 0.34 -7.34
C TYR A 116 -13.34 1.04 -8.49
N LEU A 117 -12.11 0.64 -8.80
CA LEU A 117 -11.31 1.25 -9.87
C LEU A 117 -11.95 1.05 -11.25
N ARG A 118 -12.48 -0.14 -11.54
CA ARG A 118 -13.20 -0.42 -12.81
C ARG A 118 -14.42 0.47 -12.99
N LEU A 119 -15.14 0.75 -11.90
CA LEU A 119 -16.31 1.61 -11.93
C LEU A 119 -15.93 3.07 -12.22
N ASN A 120 -14.87 3.57 -11.58
CA ASN A 120 -14.46 4.97 -11.68
C ASN A 120 -13.53 5.26 -12.86
N PHE A 121 -12.76 4.27 -13.33
CA PHE A 121 -11.76 4.40 -14.40
C PHE A 121 -11.93 3.29 -15.45
N PRO A 122 -13.09 3.23 -16.13
CA PRO A 122 -13.41 2.15 -17.09
C PRO A 122 -12.53 2.16 -18.35
N PHE A 123 -11.75 3.22 -18.56
CA PHE A 123 -10.81 3.35 -19.67
C PHE A 123 -9.48 2.62 -19.44
N ALA A 124 -9.16 2.21 -18.21
CA ALA A 124 -7.96 1.45 -17.89
C ALA A 124 -8.12 -0.03 -18.24
N SER A 125 -7.02 -0.68 -18.60
CA SER A 125 -6.96 -2.14 -18.79
C SER A 125 -6.59 -2.82 -17.47
N PHE A 126 -7.31 -3.89 -17.11
CA PHE A 126 -7.11 -4.60 -15.84
C PHE A 126 -6.69 -6.04 -16.10
N ALA A 127 -5.59 -6.47 -15.49
CA ALA A 127 -5.03 -7.81 -15.62
C ALA A 127 -4.82 -8.45 -14.23
N GLU A 128 -5.54 -9.55 -13.97
CA GLU A 128 -5.40 -10.34 -12.75
C GLU A 128 -4.29 -11.37 -12.89
N ILE A 129 -3.45 -11.51 -11.87
CA ILE A 129 -2.49 -12.60 -11.80
C ILE A 129 -3.22 -13.88 -11.39
N THR A 130 -3.42 -14.77 -12.36
CA THR A 130 -4.12 -16.06 -12.17
C THR A 130 -3.18 -17.26 -12.21
N SER A 131 -1.94 -17.07 -12.66
CA SER A 131 -0.96 -18.13 -12.89
C SER A 131 0.35 -17.86 -12.16
N SER A 132 1.05 -18.92 -11.78
CA SER A 132 2.43 -18.86 -11.26
C SER A 132 3.47 -18.70 -12.37
N ASN A 133 3.10 -18.76 -13.66
CA ASN A 133 3.98 -18.45 -14.78
C ASN A 133 3.97 -16.95 -15.06
N TYR A 134 4.71 -16.21 -14.25
CA TYR A 134 4.75 -14.73 -14.32
C TYR A 134 5.36 -14.19 -15.62
N ASP A 135 6.31 -14.89 -16.25
CA ASP A 135 6.88 -14.44 -17.53
C ASP A 135 5.85 -14.51 -18.66
N GLU A 136 5.11 -15.61 -18.74
CA GLU A 136 4.02 -15.75 -19.70
C GLU A 136 2.94 -14.69 -19.47
N PHE A 137 2.53 -14.49 -18.22
CA PHE A 137 1.57 -13.46 -17.85
C PHE A 137 2.03 -12.07 -18.30
N VAL A 138 3.25 -11.65 -17.92
CA VAL A 138 3.79 -10.32 -18.27
C VAL A 138 3.90 -10.14 -19.78
N THR A 139 4.39 -11.14 -20.52
CA THR A 139 4.51 -11.07 -21.97
C THR A 139 3.16 -11.02 -22.68
N GLN A 140 2.13 -11.65 -22.11
CA GLN A 140 0.76 -11.59 -22.60
C GLN A 140 0.15 -10.20 -22.40
N VAL A 141 0.16 -9.68 -21.15
CA VAL A 141 -0.47 -8.37 -20.84
C VAL A 141 0.21 -7.19 -21.52
N LEU A 142 1.49 -7.31 -21.84
CA LEU A 142 2.24 -6.33 -22.63
C LEU A 142 2.12 -6.53 -24.15
N ASN A 143 1.35 -7.51 -24.64
CA ASN A 143 1.21 -7.90 -26.05
C ASN A 143 2.53 -8.30 -26.75
N ILE A 144 3.53 -8.74 -25.97
CA ILE A 144 4.84 -9.16 -26.51
C ILE A 144 4.71 -10.46 -27.28
N GLN A 145 3.82 -11.36 -26.89
CA GLN A 145 3.56 -12.61 -27.58
C GLN A 145 3.07 -12.40 -29.00
N GLU A 146 2.22 -11.42 -29.26
CA GLU A 146 1.80 -11.07 -30.62
C GLU A 146 2.96 -10.56 -31.46
N SER A 147 3.87 -9.79 -30.87
CA SER A 147 5.07 -9.33 -31.56
C SER A 147 5.98 -10.51 -31.95
N LYS A 148 6.15 -11.49 -31.06
CA LYS A 148 6.88 -12.75 -31.33
C LYS A 148 6.20 -13.57 -32.41
N GLY A 149 4.88 -13.69 -32.39
CA GLY A 149 4.08 -14.37 -33.41
C GLY A 149 4.26 -13.76 -34.79
N ARG A 150 4.21 -12.43 -34.90
CA ARG A 150 4.50 -11.72 -36.17
C ARG A 150 5.91 -11.98 -36.69
N LYS A 151 6.93 -11.95 -35.81
CA LYS A 151 8.30 -12.33 -36.20
C LYS A 151 8.35 -13.73 -36.78
N ASN A 152 7.77 -14.71 -36.09
CA ASN A 152 7.77 -16.11 -36.52
C ASN A 152 7.08 -16.29 -37.87
N ALA A 153 5.97 -15.60 -38.12
CA ALA A 153 5.26 -15.60 -39.38
C ALA A 153 6.12 -15.03 -40.51
N ILE A 154 6.83 -13.91 -40.29
CA ILE A 154 7.74 -13.31 -41.30
C ILE A 154 8.92 -14.26 -41.58
N GLN A 155 9.53 -14.85 -40.53
CA GLN A 155 10.66 -15.76 -40.67
C GLN A 155 10.28 -17.09 -41.37
N ALA A 156 9.02 -17.50 -41.28
CA ALA A 156 8.51 -18.66 -42.02
C ALA A 156 8.37 -18.39 -43.52
N LEU A 157 8.18 -17.12 -43.92
CA LEU A 157 8.12 -16.72 -45.35
C LEU A 157 9.51 -16.62 -45.97
N ASP A 158 10.54 -16.26 -45.20
CA ASP A 158 11.91 -16.13 -45.65
C ASP A 158 12.85 -16.70 -44.58
N LYS A 159 13.29 -17.97 -44.79
CA LYS A 159 14.13 -18.72 -43.86
C LYS A 159 15.58 -18.26 -43.87
N ASP A 160 16.04 -17.63 -44.91
CA ASP A 160 17.42 -17.23 -45.12
C ASP A 160 17.74 -15.85 -44.53
N THR A 161 16.72 -15.06 -44.23
CA THR A 161 16.89 -13.73 -43.63
C THR A 161 17.09 -13.81 -42.14
N ASN A 162 18.24 -13.33 -41.66
CA ASN A 162 18.52 -13.19 -40.23
C ASN A 162 17.86 -11.92 -39.68
N LEU A 163 16.67 -12.08 -39.11
CA LEU A 163 15.86 -10.95 -38.58
C LEU A 163 16.40 -10.53 -37.21
N VAL A 164 16.89 -9.30 -37.11
CA VAL A 164 17.10 -8.64 -35.82
C VAL A 164 15.72 -8.29 -35.26
N PHE A 165 15.38 -8.89 -34.11
CA PHE A 165 14.06 -8.76 -33.51
C PHE A 165 14.15 -8.15 -32.12
N LEU A 166 13.47 -7.01 -31.96
CA LEU A 166 13.19 -6.42 -30.67
C LEU A 166 11.68 -6.57 -30.39
N PRO A 167 11.29 -7.27 -29.31
CA PRO A 167 9.89 -7.42 -28.95
C PRO A 167 9.24 -6.05 -28.76
N ARG A 168 8.11 -5.84 -29.41
CA ARG A 168 7.33 -4.59 -29.24
C ARG A 168 6.24 -4.84 -28.23
N LYS A 169 6.21 -4.03 -27.18
CA LYS A 169 5.10 -3.92 -26.24
C LYS A 169 3.94 -3.11 -26.85
N ASN A 170 2.82 -3.10 -26.14
CA ASN A 170 1.69 -2.23 -26.51
C ASN A 170 2.15 -0.76 -26.58
N GLN A 171 2.04 -0.15 -27.77
CA GLN A 171 2.54 1.20 -28.04
C GLN A 171 1.69 2.29 -27.40
N ASN A 172 0.42 2.00 -27.06
CA ASN A 172 -0.47 2.96 -26.42
C ASN A 172 -0.19 3.08 -24.92
N LEU A 173 0.43 2.06 -24.33
CA LEU A 173 0.69 2.02 -22.90
C LEU A 173 1.64 3.14 -22.46
N ARG A 174 1.24 3.89 -21.40
CA ARG A 174 1.98 5.02 -20.83
C ARG A 174 2.32 4.83 -19.36
N LYS A 175 1.46 4.13 -18.63
CA LYS A 175 1.63 3.88 -17.19
C LYS A 175 1.26 2.45 -16.84
N ILE A 176 1.94 1.90 -15.84
CA ILE A 176 1.54 0.66 -15.18
C ILE A 176 1.22 0.96 -13.72
N PHE A 177 0.11 0.43 -13.24
CA PHE A 177 -0.27 0.49 -11.84
C PHE A 177 -0.31 -0.92 -11.25
N ILE A 178 0.47 -1.16 -10.20
CA ILE A 178 0.62 -2.47 -9.56
C ILE A 178 -0.08 -2.47 -8.21
N ILE A 179 -1.00 -3.41 -8.04
CA ILE A 179 -1.77 -3.63 -6.80
C ILE A 179 -1.59 -5.08 -6.40
N LEU A 180 -0.47 -5.40 -5.80
CA LEU A 180 -0.04 -6.74 -5.44
C LEU A 180 0.42 -6.79 -3.99
N ASP A 181 0.41 -7.99 -3.42
CA ASP A 181 1.19 -8.25 -2.22
C ASP A 181 2.69 -8.44 -2.56
N TYR A 182 3.53 -8.44 -1.52
CA TYR A 182 4.97 -8.59 -1.66
C TYR A 182 5.37 -9.88 -2.38
N ARG A 183 4.64 -10.97 -2.15
CA ARG A 183 4.96 -12.28 -2.70
C ARG A 183 4.89 -12.29 -4.23
N ASP A 184 3.80 -11.77 -4.78
CA ASP A 184 3.60 -11.72 -6.23
C ASP A 184 4.45 -10.61 -6.86
N ALA A 185 4.55 -9.47 -6.18
CA ALA A 185 5.32 -8.33 -6.66
C ALA A 185 6.80 -8.63 -6.86
N LYS A 186 7.46 -9.33 -5.93
CA LYS A 186 8.87 -9.70 -6.05
C LYS A 186 9.17 -10.60 -7.26
N ALA A 187 8.16 -11.31 -7.77
CA ALA A 187 8.30 -12.15 -8.96
C ALA A 187 7.97 -11.36 -10.23
N VAL A 188 6.90 -10.56 -10.22
CA VAL A 188 6.40 -9.83 -11.39
C VAL A 188 7.25 -8.61 -11.74
N VAL A 189 7.66 -7.83 -10.74
CA VAL A 189 8.35 -6.54 -10.97
C VAL A 189 9.67 -6.69 -11.73
N PRO A 190 10.57 -7.63 -11.41
CA PRO A 190 11.80 -7.82 -12.19
C PRO A 190 11.54 -8.19 -13.65
N ILE A 191 10.51 -9.01 -13.90
CA ILE A 191 10.12 -9.39 -15.26
C ILE A 191 9.58 -8.18 -16.02
N LEU A 192 8.69 -7.39 -15.40
CA LEU A 192 8.18 -6.15 -15.98
C LEU A 192 9.31 -5.20 -16.36
N LYS A 193 10.28 -4.99 -15.48
CA LYS A 193 11.42 -4.10 -15.73
C LYS A 193 12.25 -4.50 -16.94
N ASN A 194 12.33 -5.79 -17.28
CA ASN A 194 13.03 -6.23 -18.48
C ASN A 194 12.36 -5.75 -19.79
N TYR A 195 11.06 -5.45 -19.74
CA TYR A 195 10.30 -5.04 -20.92
C TYR A 195 9.88 -3.57 -20.89
N VAL A 196 9.89 -2.94 -19.72
CA VAL A 196 9.33 -1.60 -19.50
C VAL A 196 10.37 -0.72 -18.80
N LEU A 197 11.13 0.05 -19.61
CA LEU A 197 12.16 0.97 -19.12
C LEU A 197 11.79 2.45 -19.29
N ASP A 198 10.79 2.74 -20.13
CA ASP A 198 10.55 4.05 -20.71
C ASP A 198 9.30 4.78 -20.18
N PHE A 199 8.57 4.16 -19.24
CA PHE A 199 7.45 4.83 -18.58
C PHE A 199 7.30 4.41 -17.12
N PRO A 200 6.65 5.26 -16.29
CA PRO A 200 6.60 5.06 -14.85
C PRO A 200 5.73 3.86 -14.47
N ILE A 201 6.19 3.13 -13.44
CA ILE A 201 5.45 2.07 -12.78
C ILE A 201 5.08 2.55 -11.39
N TYR A 202 3.78 2.63 -11.11
CA TYR A 202 3.23 3.01 -9.81
C TYR A 202 2.80 1.77 -9.04
N ALA A 203 2.90 1.80 -7.71
CA ALA A 203 2.48 0.69 -6.87
C ALA A 203 1.82 1.18 -5.57
N THR A 204 0.88 0.38 -5.03
CA THR A 204 0.36 0.61 -3.69
C THR A 204 1.37 0.16 -2.63
N ASN A 205 1.25 0.67 -1.40
CA ASN A 205 2.13 0.28 -0.29
C ASN A 205 1.92 -1.16 0.18
N ASP A 206 0.82 -1.80 -0.20
CA ASP A 206 0.57 -3.22 0.07
C ASP A 206 1.72 -4.11 -0.38
N LEU A 207 2.36 -3.72 -1.49
CA LEU A 207 3.53 -4.38 -2.04
C LEU A 207 4.73 -4.41 -1.06
N LEU A 208 4.85 -3.41 -0.20
CA LEU A 208 5.93 -3.30 0.78
C LEU A 208 5.63 -4.03 2.09
N TYR A 209 4.35 -4.28 2.41
CA TYR A 209 3.93 -4.73 3.73
C TYR A 209 4.49 -6.10 4.15
N GLY A 210 4.75 -6.99 3.20
CA GLY A 210 5.33 -8.31 3.48
C GLY A 210 6.86 -8.35 3.64
N ILE A 211 7.54 -7.22 3.51
CA ILE A 211 9.00 -7.14 3.61
C ILE A 211 9.44 -7.33 5.06
N THR A 212 10.32 -8.31 5.28
CA THR A 212 10.95 -8.60 6.58
C THR A 212 12.40 -8.11 6.68
N ASP A 213 13.06 -7.89 5.54
CA ASP A 213 14.38 -7.28 5.43
C ASP A 213 14.25 -5.94 4.69
N PRO A 214 14.43 -4.80 5.36
CA PRO A 214 14.26 -3.47 4.76
C PRO A 214 15.08 -3.22 3.50
N LYS A 215 16.22 -3.87 3.34
CA LYS A 215 17.04 -3.75 2.13
C LYS A 215 16.33 -4.25 0.87
N LYS A 216 15.35 -5.13 1.03
CA LYS A 216 14.52 -5.64 -0.08
C LYS A 216 13.54 -4.62 -0.65
N ILE A 217 13.41 -3.44 -0.05
CA ILE A 217 12.74 -2.30 -0.69
C ILE A 217 13.44 -1.97 -2.02
N LEU A 218 14.76 -2.17 -2.12
CA LEU A 218 15.54 -1.96 -3.35
C LEU A 218 15.18 -2.91 -4.49
N ASP A 219 14.54 -4.05 -4.22
CA ASP A 219 14.01 -4.94 -5.28
C ASP A 219 12.99 -4.19 -6.16
N PHE A 220 12.39 -3.12 -5.61
CA PHE A 220 11.41 -2.26 -6.24
C PHE A 220 11.97 -0.89 -6.68
N GLU A 221 13.29 -0.78 -6.83
CA GLU A 221 13.93 0.44 -7.31
C GLU A 221 13.27 0.95 -8.60
N GLY A 222 13.04 2.27 -8.69
CA GLY A 222 12.40 2.92 -9.83
C GLY A 222 10.87 2.83 -9.85
N LEU A 223 10.23 2.08 -8.95
CA LEU A 223 8.78 2.13 -8.77
C LEU A 223 8.39 3.32 -7.91
N PHE A 224 7.26 3.95 -8.28
CA PHE A 224 6.69 5.07 -7.55
C PHE A 224 5.67 4.60 -6.53
N PHE A 225 5.85 4.98 -5.27
CA PHE A 225 4.95 4.69 -4.17
C PHE A 225 4.34 5.97 -3.59
N PRO A 226 3.12 5.92 -3.03
CA PRO A 226 2.53 7.04 -2.30
C PRO A 226 3.21 7.20 -0.92
N LEU A 227 4.49 7.46 -0.95
CA LEU A 227 5.38 7.66 0.20
C LEU A 227 6.39 8.77 -0.12
N ASP A 228 6.74 9.54 0.89
CA ASP A 228 7.86 10.48 0.80
C ASP A 228 9.21 9.73 0.72
N SER A 229 10.16 10.27 -0.03
CA SER A 229 11.51 9.69 -0.16
C SER A 229 12.22 9.53 1.20
N LYS A 230 11.97 10.44 2.15
CA LYS A 230 12.50 10.34 3.52
C LYS A 230 11.90 9.17 4.27
N THR A 231 10.60 8.90 4.08
CA THR A 231 9.93 7.74 4.66
C THR A 231 10.52 6.45 4.13
N ILE A 232 10.74 6.37 2.82
CA ILE A 232 11.40 5.22 2.18
C ILE A 232 12.80 5.02 2.78
N SER A 233 13.61 6.08 2.86
CA SER A 233 14.97 6.03 3.43
C SER A 233 14.96 5.64 4.91
N LEU A 234 14.00 6.16 5.67
CA LEU A 234 13.81 5.81 7.09
C LEU A 234 13.53 4.31 7.24
N PHE A 235 12.61 3.77 6.44
CA PHE A 235 12.28 2.34 6.50
C PHE A 235 13.47 1.47 6.09
N MET A 236 14.23 1.87 5.07
CA MET A 236 15.44 1.14 4.65
C MET A 236 16.54 1.10 5.73
N SER A 237 16.58 2.12 6.60
CA SER A 237 17.57 2.22 7.67
C SER A 237 17.19 1.46 8.95
N GLN A 238 15.96 0.91 9.04
CA GLN A 238 15.47 0.25 10.25
C GLN A 238 16.03 -1.18 10.37
N ASP A 239 16.25 -1.59 11.61
CA ASP A 239 16.57 -2.98 11.94
C ASP A 239 15.28 -3.69 12.38
N LEU A 240 14.64 -4.39 11.45
CA LEU A 240 13.46 -5.21 11.73
C LEU A 240 13.89 -6.50 12.44
N LYS A 241 14.16 -6.43 13.74
CA LYS A 241 14.58 -7.62 14.53
C LYS A 241 13.53 -8.74 14.52
N THR A 242 12.25 -8.38 14.51
CA THR A 242 11.11 -9.30 14.42
C THR A 242 9.91 -8.52 13.88
N GLY A 243 9.35 -8.95 12.77
CA GLY A 243 8.18 -8.29 12.19
C GLY A 243 8.35 -7.97 10.70
N THR A 244 7.41 -7.26 10.18
CA THR A 244 7.34 -6.84 8.77
C THR A 244 7.37 -5.32 8.66
N LEU A 245 7.57 -4.83 7.46
CA LEU A 245 7.49 -3.40 7.20
C LEU A 245 6.10 -2.82 7.50
N LYS A 246 5.04 -3.63 7.35
CA LYS A 246 3.67 -3.28 7.77
C LYS A 246 3.60 -2.90 9.25
N ASP A 247 4.33 -3.61 10.11
CA ASP A 247 4.36 -3.31 11.54
C ASP A 247 4.97 -1.94 11.82
N GLU A 248 5.97 -1.52 11.03
CA GLU A 248 6.57 -0.19 11.14
C GLU A 248 5.63 0.91 10.62
N PHE A 249 4.88 0.64 9.54
CA PHE A 249 3.80 1.53 9.11
C PHE A 249 2.78 1.74 10.22
N ASN A 250 2.28 0.65 10.80
CA ASN A 250 1.30 0.71 11.88
C ASN A 250 1.83 1.49 13.09
N LYS A 251 3.07 1.25 13.51
CA LYS A 251 3.72 2.00 14.60
C LYS A 251 3.81 3.49 14.28
N SER A 252 4.10 3.83 13.04
CA SER A 252 4.23 5.23 12.62
C SER A 252 2.88 5.93 12.60
N ILE A 253 1.81 5.28 12.12
CA ILE A 253 0.43 5.78 12.21
C ILE A 253 0.04 6.03 13.67
N LEU A 254 0.32 5.09 14.56
CA LEU A 254 0.05 5.25 16.00
C LEU A 254 0.83 6.41 16.63
N LYS A 255 2.08 6.63 16.20
CA LYS A 255 2.87 7.80 16.65
C LYS A 255 2.24 9.11 16.20
N ASP A 256 1.74 9.17 14.96
CA ASP A 256 1.08 10.35 14.43
C ASP A 256 -0.19 10.66 15.24
N MET A 257 -1.00 9.65 15.56
CA MET A 257 -2.17 9.78 16.41
C MET A 257 -1.83 10.27 17.83
N LEU A 258 -0.82 9.71 18.45
CA LEU A 258 -0.31 10.14 19.76
C LEU A 258 0.16 11.60 19.74
N PHE A 259 0.80 11.99 18.66
CA PHE A 259 1.33 13.34 18.54
C PHE A 259 0.18 14.36 18.44
N GLN A 260 -0.85 14.06 17.64
CA GLN A 260 -2.06 14.87 17.58
C GLN A 260 -2.72 15.02 18.96
N GLN A 261 -2.86 13.92 19.69
CA GLN A 261 -3.41 13.98 21.04
C GLN A 261 -2.61 14.90 21.95
N LYS A 262 -1.27 14.80 21.93
CA LYS A 262 -0.42 15.68 22.75
C LYS A 262 -0.57 17.15 22.40
N LEU A 263 -0.80 17.48 21.13
CA LEU A 263 -1.05 18.86 20.71
C LEU A 263 -2.42 19.34 21.21
N ASN A 264 -3.43 18.48 21.16
CA ASN A 264 -4.75 18.76 21.73
C ASN A 264 -4.64 19.03 23.24
N ASP A 265 -3.97 18.15 23.97
CA ASP A 265 -3.80 18.27 25.44
C ASP A 265 -3.01 19.55 25.81
N ALA A 266 -2.10 19.98 24.95
CA ALA A 266 -1.34 21.21 25.11
C ALA A 266 -2.12 22.47 24.69
N GLY A 267 -3.34 22.33 24.14
CA GLY A 267 -4.18 23.44 23.71
C GLY A 267 -3.65 24.19 22.49
N ILE A 268 -2.83 23.52 21.66
CA ILE A 268 -2.30 24.12 20.43
C ILE A 268 -3.41 24.20 19.40
N LYS A 269 -3.71 25.39 18.91
CA LYS A 269 -4.84 25.61 18.00
C LYS A 269 -4.53 25.19 16.56
N LYS A 270 -3.35 25.56 16.07
CA LYS A 270 -2.89 25.23 14.71
C LYS A 270 -1.39 24.93 14.72
N SER A 271 -0.96 23.96 13.94
CA SER A 271 0.45 23.62 13.76
C SER A 271 0.65 22.88 12.46
N TYR A 272 1.87 22.94 11.94
CA TYR A 272 2.34 22.12 10.84
C TYR A 272 3.43 21.18 11.38
N ILE A 273 3.24 19.87 11.17
CA ILE A 273 4.06 18.86 11.82
C ILE A 273 4.62 17.93 10.76
N LYS A 274 5.91 17.67 10.83
CA LYS A 274 6.57 16.64 10.03
C LYS A 274 6.67 15.36 10.82
N THR A 275 6.08 14.30 10.28
CA THR A 275 6.14 12.96 10.87
C THR A 275 6.99 12.02 10.02
N ALA A 276 7.03 10.75 10.42
CA ALA A 276 7.74 9.71 9.66
C ALA A 276 6.99 9.33 8.36
N LEU A 277 5.67 9.49 8.33
CA LEU A 277 4.84 9.04 7.20
C LEU A 277 4.37 10.17 6.29
N SER A 278 4.15 11.36 6.85
CA SER A 278 3.54 12.49 6.13
C SER A 278 3.82 13.80 6.85
N ASP A 279 3.54 14.89 6.18
CA ASP A 279 3.36 16.17 6.84
C ASP A 279 1.88 16.30 7.27
N ILE A 280 1.62 16.88 8.43
CA ILE A 280 0.29 17.00 9.02
C ILE A 280 -0.03 18.47 9.24
N GLU A 281 -1.15 18.93 8.69
CA GLU A 281 -1.77 20.20 9.05
C GLU A 281 -2.72 19.96 10.22
N PHE A 282 -2.30 20.37 11.40
CA PHE A 282 -3.08 20.24 12.62
C PHE A 282 -3.93 21.47 12.85
N ASP A 283 -5.26 21.26 13.04
CA ASP A 283 -6.22 22.26 13.46
C ASP A 283 -7.11 21.70 14.57
N LEU A 284 -7.13 22.37 15.73
CA LEU A 284 -7.94 21.95 16.87
C LEU A 284 -9.45 22.00 16.60
N ASN A 285 -9.89 22.78 15.63
CA ASN A 285 -11.30 23.03 15.34
C ASN A 285 -11.85 22.23 14.15
N SER A 286 -11.00 21.42 13.50
CA SER A 286 -11.37 20.60 12.36
C SER A 286 -10.64 19.24 12.40
N CYS A 287 -11.02 18.33 11.51
CA CYS A 287 -10.19 17.16 11.30
C CYS A 287 -8.85 17.57 10.65
N ASN A 288 -7.83 16.79 10.91
CA ASN A 288 -6.47 17.07 10.46
C ASN A 288 -6.19 16.44 9.09
N GLU A 289 -5.53 17.17 8.23
CA GLU A 289 -5.17 16.69 6.90
C GLU A 289 -3.71 16.19 6.87
N ARG A 290 -3.50 15.07 6.18
CA ARG A 290 -2.18 14.57 5.86
C ARG A 290 -1.80 14.99 4.46
N ILE A 291 -0.59 15.53 4.34
CA ILE A 291 0.02 15.81 3.05
C ILE A 291 0.92 14.62 2.73
N VAL A 292 0.44 13.75 1.85
CA VAL A 292 1.18 12.60 1.33
C VAL A 292 1.83 12.98 -0.01
N SER A 293 2.95 12.35 -0.32
CA SER A 293 3.70 12.56 -1.56
C SER A 293 3.95 11.24 -2.28
N ILE A 294 4.32 11.31 -3.56
CA ILE A 294 4.74 10.14 -4.34
C ILE A 294 6.22 10.26 -4.64
N SER A 295 6.96 9.21 -4.37
CA SER A 295 8.39 9.16 -4.64
C SER A 295 8.82 7.82 -5.24
N PRO A 296 9.85 7.80 -6.10
CA PRO A 296 10.45 6.56 -6.54
C PRO A 296 11.32 5.96 -5.44
N VAL A 297 11.46 4.64 -5.46
CA VAL A 297 12.48 3.94 -4.66
C VAL A 297 13.84 4.08 -5.34
N GLY A 298 14.87 4.40 -4.59
CA GLY A 298 16.27 4.23 -5.01
C GLY A 298 16.96 5.44 -5.63
N ASN A 299 16.26 6.51 -6.02
CA ASN A 299 16.90 7.72 -6.55
C ASN A 299 16.67 8.89 -5.60
N SER A 300 17.62 9.14 -4.74
CA SER A 300 17.81 10.41 -4.02
C SER A 300 19.04 11.11 -4.57
#